data_78d9a84f2b48ed08c9850ef8336ab403
#
_entry.id   78d9a84f2b48ed08c9850ef8336ab403
#
_cell.length_a   1.000
_cell.length_b   1.000
_cell.length_c   1.000
_cell.angle_alpha   90.00
_cell.angle_beta   90.00
_cell.angle_gamma   90.00
#
_symmetry.space_group_name_H-M   'P 1'
#
loop_
_entity.id
_entity.type
_entity.pdbx_description
1 polymer ?
#
loop_
_entity_poly.entity_id
_entity_poly.type
_entity_poly.pdbx_seq_one_letter_code
_entity_poly.pdbx_strand_id
1 'polypeptide(L)'
;MSASPAAQHRPRRAALPRSPSVAVVGATGAVGAEMVKCLAERNFPLSRLKLLASPRSAGQSAKFQDRDVRIDALDAMSLDGVDLALFAAGSAVSQEYARKAAARGTIVIDNASLFRMDEDVPLVVPEVNANAAHTHNNIIANPNCTAAIAVMALWPLHRQNKIRRVVAATYQAASGAGAAAMEELRASTEAYLANRPFEPRVLPHPYAFNVFSHNDKVDLESGANGEEIKVARELKKIMAAPDLRVAITCV
;
A
#
# COMPACT_ATOMS: atom_id res chain seq x y z
N MET A 1 -5.06 -11.97 -46.48
CA MET A 1 -5.26 -10.58 -46.02
C MET A 1 -5.76 -10.64 -44.58
N SER A 2 -4.85 -10.53 -43.62
CA SER A 2 -5.15 -10.58 -42.17
C SER A 2 -5.42 -9.15 -41.71
N ALA A 3 -6.60 -8.88 -41.20
CA ALA A 3 -6.96 -7.58 -40.63
C ALA A 3 -6.24 -7.39 -39.31
N SER A 4 -5.45 -6.31 -39.20
CA SER A 4 -4.79 -5.85 -38.00
C SER A 4 -5.85 -5.50 -36.95
N PRO A 5 -5.71 -5.90 -35.67
CA PRO A 5 -6.67 -5.51 -34.65
C PRO A 5 -6.60 -4.00 -34.41
N ALA A 6 -7.78 -3.37 -34.44
CA ALA A 6 -8.00 -1.95 -34.24
C ALA A 6 -7.29 -1.48 -32.96
N ALA A 7 -6.45 -0.46 -33.08
CA ALA A 7 -5.85 0.26 -31.95
C ALA A 7 -6.97 0.80 -31.06
N GLN A 8 -7.17 0.18 -29.89
CA GLN A 8 -8.09 0.68 -28.87
C GLN A 8 -7.65 2.08 -28.47
N HIS A 9 -8.51 3.04 -28.71
CA HIS A 9 -8.32 4.44 -28.38
C HIS A 9 -8.13 4.55 -26.85
N ARG A 10 -6.87 4.65 -26.40
CA ARG A 10 -6.57 4.89 -24.99
C ARG A 10 -7.01 6.31 -24.65
N PRO A 11 -7.87 6.52 -23.65
CA PRO A 11 -8.27 7.87 -23.26
C PRO A 11 -7.02 8.69 -22.91
N ARG A 12 -6.98 9.92 -23.41
CA ARG A 12 -5.89 10.86 -23.16
C ARG A 12 -5.80 11.08 -21.64
N ARG A 13 -4.67 10.75 -21.04
CA ARG A 13 -4.42 10.96 -19.59
C ARG A 13 -4.58 12.43 -19.29
N ALA A 14 -5.50 12.78 -18.40
CA ALA A 14 -5.56 14.11 -17.84
C ALA A 14 -4.32 14.31 -16.95
N ALA A 15 -3.57 15.39 -17.17
CA ALA A 15 -2.52 15.78 -16.25
C ALA A 15 -3.18 16.25 -14.94
N LEU A 16 -2.61 15.88 -13.79
CA LEU A 16 -3.06 16.42 -12.51
C LEU A 16 -2.97 17.95 -12.51
N PRO A 17 -3.98 18.66 -12.02
CA PRO A 17 -3.89 20.09 -11.80
C PRO A 17 -2.77 20.41 -10.79
N ARG A 18 -2.27 21.66 -10.80
CA ARG A 18 -1.22 22.10 -9.86
C ARG A 18 -1.64 21.96 -8.39
N SER A 19 -2.92 22.10 -8.11
CA SER A 19 -3.53 21.90 -6.79
C SER A 19 -4.73 20.96 -6.94
N PRO A 20 -4.51 19.63 -6.93
CA PRO A 20 -5.57 18.65 -7.12
C PRO A 20 -6.53 18.58 -5.92
N SER A 21 -7.76 18.18 -6.20
CA SER A 21 -8.68 17.66 -5.18
C SER A 21 -8.20 16.27 -4.76
N VAL A 22 -7.89 16.10 -3.48
CA VAL A 22 -7.32 14.84 -2.93
C VAL A 22 -8.32 14.14 -2.02
N ALA A 23 -8.44 12.83 -2.14
CA ALA A 23 -9.16 12.00 -1.18
C ALA A 23 -8.21 10.99 -0.51
N VAL A 24 -8.40 10.74 0.79
CA VAL A 24 -7.76 9.63 1.50
C VAL A 24 -8.85 8.64 1.91
N VAL A 25 -8.82 7.45 1.32
CA VAL A 25 -9.77 6.37 1.58
C VAL A 25 -9.18 5.45 2.65
N GLY A 26 -9.90 5.27 3.75
CA GLY A 26 -9.40 4.58 4.94
C GLY A 26 -8.67 5.53 5.89
N ALA A 27 -9.07 6.80 5.95
CA ALA A 27 -8.41 7.87 6.69
C ALA A 27 -8.27 7.62 8.21
N THR A 28 -9.11 6.77 8.80
CA THR A 28 -9.06 6.41 10.23
C THR A 28 -8.15 5.23 10.54
N GLY A 29 -7.66 4.52 9.52
CA GLY A 29 -6.68 3.45 9.69
C GLY A 29 -5.27 3.99 9.92
N ALA A 30 -4.36 3.14 10.46
CA ALA A 30 -2.97 3.54 10.74
C ALA A 30 -2.28 4.14 9.51
N VAL A 31 -2.39 3.48 8.35
CA VAL A 31 -1.78 3.95 7.09
C VAL A 31 -2.47 5.22 6.57
N GLY A 32 -3.80 5.29 6.62
CA GLY A 32 -4.55 6.48 6.17
C GLY A 32 -4.21 7.71 7.00
N ALA A 33 -4.09 7.57 8.30
CA ALA A 33 -3.69 8.65 9.21
C ALA A 33 -2.27 9.15 8.88
N GLU A 34 -1.31 8.25 8.62
CA GLU A 34 0.04 8.63 8.19
C GLU A 34 0.06 9.30 6.81
N MET A 35 -0.81 8.88 5.86
CA MET A 35 -0.96 9.58 4.58
C MET A 35 -1.43 11.01 4.77
N VAL A 36 -2.42 11.25 5.64
CA VAL A 36 -2.90 12.60 5.97
C VAL A 36 -1.79 13.45 6.58
N LYS A 37 -1.04 12.88 7.51
CA LYS A 37 0.11 13.53 8.15
C LYS A 37 1.20 13.87 7.13
N CYS A 38 1.59 12.93 6.27
CA CYS A 38 2.58 13.15 5.21
C CYS A 38 2.16 14.26 4.22
N LEU A 39 0.89 14.31 3.83
CA LEU A 39 0.38 15.39 2.99
C LEU A 39 0.53 16.77 3.67
N ALA A 40 0.29 16.85 4.99
CA ALA A 40 0.44 18.08 5.76
C ALA A 40 1.91 18.48 5.91
N GLU A 41 2.78 17.55 6.35
CA GLU A 41 4.22 17.80 6.57
C GLU A 41 4.95 18.20 5.30
N ARG A 42 4.54 17.63 4.15
CA ARG A 42 5.13 17.95 2.84
C ARG A 42 4.52 19.17 2.19
N ASN A 43 3.57 19.85 2.84
CA ASN A 43 2.83 20.97 2.28
C ASN A 43 2.31 20.64 0.87
N PHE A 44 1.75 19.43 0.70
CA PHE A 44 1.29 18.97 -0.60
C PHE A 44 0.26 19.95 -1.18
N PRO A 45 0.46 20.45 -2.39
CA PRO A 45 -0.44 21.43 -2.98
C PRO A 45 -1.77 20.77 -3.33
N LEU A 46 -2.82 21.06 -2.56
CA LEU A 46 -4.16 20.55 -2.80
C LEU A 46 -5.20 21.68 -2.72
N SER A 47 -6.22 21.61 -3.56
CA SER A 47 -7.36 22.53 -3.54
C SER A 47 -8.41 22.13 -2.49
N ARG A 48 -8.57 20.81 -2.29
CA ARG A 48 -9.54 20.23 -1.37
C ARG A 48 -9.03 18.89 -0.85
N LEU A 49 -9.26 18.62 0.44
CA LEU A 49 -9.03 17.32 1.07
C LEU A 49 -10.35 16.69 1.47
N LYS A 50 -10.62 15.46 1.01
CA LYS A 50 -11.71 14.60 1.48
C LYS A 50 -11.10 13.45 2.30
N LEU A 51 -11.62 13.21 3.49
CA LEU A 51 -11.28 12.07 4.32
C LEU A 51 -12.46 11.10 4.31
N LEU A 52 -12.21 9.88 3.84
CA LEU A 52 -13.24 8.87 3.63
C LEU A 52 -12.94 7.64 4.47
N ALA A 53 -13.96 7.10 5.15
CA ALA A 53 -13.85 5.90 5.96
C ALA A 53 -15.15 5.08 5.93
N SER A 54 -15.19 3.98 6.67
CA SER A 54 -16.42 3.20 6.83
C SER A 54 -17.52 4.04 7.49
N PRO A 55 -18.81 3.71 7.29
CA PRO A 55 -19.93 4.39 7.95
C PRO A 55 -19.79 4.49 9.48
N ARG A 56 -19.14 3.49 10.11
CA ARG A 56 -18.88 3.46 11.55
C ARG A 56 -17.99 4.62 12.03
N SER A 57 -17.09 5.10 11.17
CA SER A 57 -16.15 6.17 11.48
C SER A 57 -16.58 7.53 10.93
N ALA A 58 -17.68 7.59 10.18
CA ALA A 58 -18.21 8.84 9.64
C ALA A 58 -18.65 9.79 10.75
N GLY A 59 -18.45 11.08 10.52
CA GLY A 59 -18.76 12.14 11.50
C GLY A 59 -17.60 12.47 12.45
N GLN A 60 -16.57 11.66 12.53
CA GLN A 60 -15.32 12.00 13.21
C GLN A 60 -14.56 13.08 12.43
N SER A 61 -13.52 13.65 13.03
CA SER A 61 -12.62 14.61 12.38
C SER A 61 -11.17 14.17 12.57
N ALA A 62 -10.32 14.54 11.62
CA ALA A 62 -8.87 14.41 11.73
C ALA A 62 -8.21 15.76 11.47
N LYS A 63 -7.08 16.01 12.18
CA LYS A 63 -6.31 17.22 11.96
C LYS A 63 -5.54 17.17 10.65
N PHE A 64 -5.65 18.25 9.88
CA PHE A 64 -4.82 18.51 8.71
C PHE A 64 -4.29 19.93 8.78
N GLN A 65 -3.00 20.09 9.02
CA GLN A 65 -2.40 21.40 9.37
C GLN A 65 -3.15 22.01 10.59
N ASP A 66 -3.60 23.23 10.51
CA ASP A 66 -4.26 23.95 11.61
C ASP A 66 -5.79 23.81 11.65
N ARG A 67 -6.36 22.91 10.84
CA ARG A 67 -7.83 22.74 10.74
C ARG A 67 -8.26 21.30 10.97
N ASP A 68 -9.47 21.13 11.49
CA ASP A 68 -10.13 19.83 11.56
C ASP A 68 -10.87 19.57 10.24
N VAL A 69 -10.63 18.40 9.66
CA VAL A 69 -11.30 17.93 8.44
C VAL A 69 -12.24 16.79 8.84
N ARG A 70 -13.53 16.96 8.51
CA ARG A 70 -14.54 15.92 8.76
C ARG A 70 -14.26 14.69 7.93
N ILE A 71 -14.52 13.54 8.52
CA ILE A 71 -14.46 12.23 7.89
C ILE A 71 -15.86 11.84 7.44
N ASP A 72 -16.03 11.60 6.15
CA ASP A 72 -17.29 11.18 5.55
C ASP A 72 -17.31 9.67 5.29
N ALA A 73 -18.52 9.11 5.17
CA ALA A 73 -18.66 7.73 4.77
C ALA A 73 -18.22 7.55 3.31
N LEU A 74 -17.48 6.46 3.04
CA LEU A 74 -17.18 6.06 1.67
C LEU A 74 -18.41 5.46 1.01
N ASP A 75 -18.82 5.99 -0.11
CA ASP A 75 -19.90 5.50 -0.95
C ASP A 75 -19.55 5.62 -2.45
N ALA A 76 -20.47 5.22 -3.32
CA ALA A 76 -20.25 5.20 -4.76
C ALA A 76 -19.98 6.59 -5.38
N MET A 77 -20.42 7.68 -4.73
CA MET A 77 -20.32 9.06 -5.22
C MET A 77 -19.22 9.86 -4.51
N SER A 78 -18.67 9.33 -3.42
CA SER A 78 -17.69 10.05 -2.57
C SER A 78 -16.44 10.48 -3.32
N LEU A 79 -16.07 9.77 -4.40
CA LEU A 79 -14.89 10.05 -5.22
C LEU A 79 -15.19 10.88 -6.47
N ASP A 80 -16.43 11.32 -6.68
CA ASP A 80 -16.77 12.19 -7.80
C ASP A 80 -16.11 13.57 -7.65
N GLY A 81 -15.50 14.03 -8.74
CA GLY A 81 -14.73 15.28 -8.76
C GLY A 81 -13.45 15.27 -7.94
N VAL A 82 -12.94 14.08 -7.61
CA VAL A 82 -11.61 13.89 -6.98
C VAL A 82 -10.58 13.65 -8.06
N ASP A 83 -9.50 14.43 -8.07
CA ASP A 83 -8.41 14.27 -9.04
C ASP A 83 -7.44 13.15 -8.63
N LEU A 84 -7.14 13.04 -7.34
CA LEU A 84 -6.20 12.08 -6.77
C LEU A 84 -6.79 11.40 -5.54
N ALA A 85 -6.83 10.07 -5.51
CA ALA A 85 -7.29 9.30 -4.36
C ALA A 85 -6.19 8.37 -3.84
N LEU A 86 -5.88 8.48 -2.56
CA LEU A 86 -4.94 7.61 -1.84
C LEU A 86 -5.75 6.53 -1.11
N PHE A 87 -5.57 5.26 -1.50
CA PHE A 87 -6.31 4.14 -0.93
C PHE A 87 -5.49 3.42 0.14
N ALA A 88 -6.03 3.37 1.36
CA ALA A 88 -5.44 2.74 2.55
C ALA A 88 -6.45 1.86 3.31
N ALA A 89 -7.49 1.36 2.65
CA ALA A 89 -8.60 0.64 3.27
C ALA A 89 -8.62 -0.87 3.00
N GLY A 90 -7.56 -1.42 2.39
CA GLY A 90 -7.41 -2.83 2.08
C GLY A 90 -8.06 -3.28 0.78
N SER A 91 -7.76 -4.53 0.37
CA SER A 91 -8.07 -5.06 -0.97
C SER A 91 -9.57 -5.11 -1.30
N ALA A 92 -10.44 -5.36 -0.31
CA ALA A 92 -11.89 -5.40 -0.56
C ALA A 92 -12.44 -4.03 -0.98
N VAL A 93 -12.00 -2.95 -0.32
CA VAL A 93 -12.38 -1.58 -0.67
C VAL A 93 -11.78 -1.18 -2.02
N SER A 94 -10.53 -1.54 -2.27
CA SER A 94 -9.88 -1.28 -3.56
C SER A 94 -10.60 -1.99 -4.71
N GLN A 95 -11.02 -3.24 -4.51
CA GLN A 95 -11.78 -4.00 -5.50
C GLN A 95 -13.13 -3.34 -5.82
N GLU A 96 -13.80 -2.80 -4.82
CA GLU A 96 -15.12 -2.20 -4.99
C GLU A 96 -15.06 -0.82 -5.64
N TYR A 97 -14.08 0.03 -5.25
CA TYR A 97 -14.10 1.46 -5.58
C TYR A 97 -13.00 1.91 -6.53
N ALA A 98 -11.80 1.30 -6.52
CA ALA A 98 -10.65 1.85 -7.22
C ALA A 98 -10.83 1.93 -8.74
N ARG A 99 -11.25 0.83 -9.39
CA ARG A 99 -11.47 0.83 -10.84
C ARG A 99 -12.66 1.72 -11.24
N LYS A 100 -13.69 1.86 -10.39
CA LYS A 100 -14.83 2.76 -10.64
C LYS A 100 -14.38 4.23 -10.58
N ALA A 101 -13.54 4.61 -9.62
CA ALA A 101 -12.97 5.94 -9.51
C ALA A 101 -12.04 6.24 -10.69
N ALA A 102 -11.17 5.31 -11.04
CA ALA A 102 -10.27 5.42 -12.20
C ALA A 102 -11.01 5.60 -13.52
N ALA A 103 -12.13 4.91 -13.73
CA ALA A 103 -12.98 5.05 -14.91
C ALA A 103 -13.64 6.44 -15.00
N ARG A 104 -13.81 7.14 -13.87
CA ARG A 104 -14.33 8.51 -13.80
C ARG A 104 -13.24 9.59 -13.89
N GLY A 105 -11.99 9.19 -14.10
CA GLY A 105 -10.85 10.10 -14.28
C GLY A 105 -10.03 10.38 -13.02
N THR A 106 -10.40 9.84 -11.86
CA THR A 106 -9.59 9.93 -10.64
C THR A 106 -8.31 9.11 -10.80
N ILE A 107 -7.15 9.68 -10.49
CA ILE A 107 -5.92 8.91 -10.35
C ILE A 107 -5.92 8.27 -8.97
N VAL A 108 -5.85 6.95 -8.92
CA VAL A 108 -5.83 6.16 -7.69
C VAL A 108 -4.41 5.71 -7.40
N ILE A 109 -3.89 6.00 -6.22
CA ILE A 109 -2.68 5.39 -5.67
C ILE A 109 -3.13 4.38 -4.61
N ASP A 110 -2.99 3.10 -4.91
CA ASP A 110 -3.49 2.02 -4.06
C ASP A 110 -2.39 1.36 -3.24
N ASN A 111 -2.55 1.37 -1.92
CA ASN A 111 -1.64 0.69 -1.00
C ASN A 111 -2.00 -0.78 -0.77
N ALA A 112 -3.18 -1.23 -1.21
CA ALA A 112 -3.55 -2.63 -1.09
C ALA A 112 -2.76 -3.53 -2.06
N SER A 113 -2.71 -4.82 -1.76
CA SER A 113 -1.97 -5.78 -2.60
C SER A 113 -2.69 -6.16 -3.90
N LEU A 114 -3.97 -5.77 -4.05
CA LEU A 114 -4.88 -6.24 -5.08
C LEU A 114 -4.32 -6.07 -6.51
N PHE A 115 -3.83 -4.89 -6.83
CA PHE A 115 -3.43 -4.54 -8.20
C PHE A 115 -1.92 -4.63 -8.46
N ARG A 116 -1.11 -4.97 -7.43
CA ARG A 116 0.35 -4.91 -7.54
C ARG A 116 0.92 -5.76 -8.67
N MET A 117 0.29 -6.89 -8.96
CA MET A 117 0.75 -7.81 -9.99
C MET A 117 -0.04 -7.71 -11.32
N ASP A 118 -1.05 -6.84 -11.40
CA ASP A 118 -1.79 -6.60 -12.65
C ASP A 118 -0.85 -5.99 -13.70
N GLU A 119 -0.93 -6.47 -14.94
CA GLU A 119 -0.06 -6.01 -16.04
C GLU A 119 -0.34 -4.56 -16.45
N ASP A 120 -1.61 -4.13 -16.33
CA ASP A 120 -2.05 -2.78 -16.67
C ASP A 120 -1.85 -1.76 -15.56
N VAL A 121 -1.33 -2.19 -14.39
CA VAL A 121 -1.11 -1.34 -13.23
C VAL A 121 0.39 -1.29 -12.89
N PRO A 122 1.03 -0.12 -12.99
CA PRO A 122 2.42 0.02 -12.57
C PRO A 122 2.57 -0.10 -11.05
N LEU A 123 3.57 -0.85 -10.62
CA LEU A 123 4.00 -0.96 -9.23
C LEU A 123 5.21 -0.03 -9.03
N VAL A 124 5.05 1.03 -8.23
CA VAL A 124 5.99 2.16 -8.26
C VAL A 124 6.66 2.40 -6.91
N VAL A 125 7.99 2.47 -6.95
CA VAL A 125 8.84 3.10 -5.93
C VAL A 125 9.53 4.28 -6.61
N PRO A 126 9.19 5.55 -6.29
CA PRO A 126 9.65 6.71 -7.05
C PRO A 126 11.16 6.79 -7.23
N GLU A 127 11.93 6.42 -6.21
CA GLU A 127 13.40 6.44 -6.23
C GLU A 127 14.02 5.37 -7.14
N VAL A 128 13.22 4.37 -7.54
CA VAL A 128 13.68 3.21 -8.31
C VAL A 128 13.16 3.25 -9.74
N ASN A 129 11.86 3.43 -9.92
CA ASN A 129 11.19 3.30 -11.19
C ASN A 129 10.11 4.37 -11.44
N ALA A 130 10.37 5.64 -11.06
CA ALA A 130 9.42 6.75 -11.22
C ALA A 130 8.74 6.80 -12.60
N ASN A 131 9.50 6.50 -13.67
CA ASN A 131 8.98 6.53 -15.04
C ASN A 131 7.83 5.54 -15.26
N ALA A 132 7.74 4.45 -14.47
CA ALA A 132 6.64 3.51 -14.54
C ALA A 132 5.30 4.18 -14.15
N ALA A 133 5.32 5.20 -13.30
CA ALA A 133 4.12 5.95 -12.96
C ALA A 133 3.44 6.58 -14.19
N HIS A 134 4.19 6.90 -15.23
CA HIS A 134 3.64 7.46 -16.47
C HIS A 134 2.93 6.42 -17.36
N THR A 135 2.95 5.15 -17.01
CA THR A 135 2.27 4.10 -17.79
C THR A 135 0.89 3.72 -17.24
N HIS A 136 0.44 4.38 -16.15
CA HIS A 136 -0.80 4.04 -15.48
C HIS A 136 -2.05 4.23 -16.35
N ASN A 137 -3.09 3.44 -16.11
CA ASN A 137 -4.46 3.63 -16.56
C ASN A 137 -5.33 4.12 -15.40
N ASN A 138 -4.93 5.27 -14.81
CA ASN A 138 -5.49 5.90 -13.62
C ASN A 138 -5.39 5.06 -12.33
N ILE A 139 -4.67 3.94 -12.31
CA ILE A 139 -4.32 3.23 -11.08
C ILE A 139 -2.81 3.06 -11.04
N ILE A 140 -2.22 3.36 -9.89
CA ILE A 140 -0.82 3.14 -9.55
C ILE A 140 -0.80 2.32 -8.27
N ALA A 141 -0.12 1.19 -8.25
CA ALA A 141 0.04 0.38 -7.06
C ALA A 141 1.26 0.82 -6.26
N ASN A 142 1.07 0.95 -4.94
CA ASN A 142 2.15 1.10 -3.98
C ASN A 142 2.59 -0.29 -3.51
N PRO A 143 3.90 -0.59 -3.42
CA PRO A 143 4.38 -1.91 -3.07
C PRO A 143 4.16 -2.28 -1.61
N ASN A 144 4.42 -3.55 -1.31
CA ASN A 144 4.60 -4.04 0.04
C ASN A 144 5.73 -3.26 0.76
N CYS A 145 5.58 -3.00 2.06
CA CYS A 145 6.55 -2.24 2.84
C CYS A 145 7.95 -2.87 2.81
N THR A 146 8.05 -4.18 2.98
CA THR A 146 9.32 -4.92 2.91
C THR A 146 9.95 -4.84 1.53
N ALA A 147 9.14 -4.97 0.47
CA ALA A 147 9.62 -4.80 -0.91
C ALA A 147 10.15 -3.38 -1.16
N ALA A 148 9.43 -2.35 -0.69
CA ALA A 148 9.85 -0.96 -0.82
C ALA A 148 11.20 -0.70 -0.12
N ILE A 149 11.36 -1.17 1.11
CA ILE A 149 12.61 -1.02 1.87
C ILE A 149 13.75 -1.77 1.18
N ALA A 150 13.51 -3.01 0.75
CA ALA A 150 14.52 -3.84 0.11
C ALA A 150 15.02 -3.24 -1.21
N VAL A 151 14.13 -2.74 -2.08
CA VAL A 151 14.57 -2.15 -3.36
C VAL A 151 15.37 -0.88 -3.17
N MET A 152 15.13 -0.09 -2.13
CA MET A 152 15.92 1.09 -1.83
C MET A 152 17.39 0.75 -1.57
N ALA A 153 17.66 -0.35 -0.90
CA ALA A 153 19.02 -0.83 -0.65
C ALA A 153 19.62 -1.57 -1.88
N LEU A 154 18.81 -2.35 -2.59
CA LEU A 154 19.28 -3.18 -3.70
C LEU A 154 19.49 -2.39 -4.99
N TRP A 155 18.68 -1.37 -5.25
CA TRP A 155 18.67 -0.66 -6.52
C TRP A 155 19.98 0.04 -6.88
N PRO A 156 20.64 0.79 -5.97
CA PRO A 156 21.94 1.39 -6.27
C PRO A 156 22.99 0.35 -6.69
N LEU A 157 22.98 -0.82 -6.05
CA LEU A 157 23.89 -1.92 -6.37
C LEU A 157 23.54 -2.56 -7.71
N HIS A 158 22.24 -2.81 -7.95
CA HIS A 158 21.76 -3.42 -9.19
C HIS A 158 22.04 -2.58 -10.44
N ARG A 159 22.02 -1.24 -10.28
CA ARG A 159 22.36 -0.31 -11.37
C ARG A 159 23.82 -0.39 -11.81
N GLN A 160 24.73 -0.67 -10.89
CA GLN A 160 26.16 -0.80 -11.17
C GLN A 160 26.51 -2.21 -11.65
N ASN A 161 26.02 -3.21 -10.94
CA ASN A 161 26.23 -4.63 -11.24
C ASN A 161 24.92 -5.40 -11.06
N LYS A 162 24.45 -6.06 -12.12
CA LYS A 162 23.19 -6.82 -12.06
C LYS A 162 23.21 -7.87 -10.96
N ILE A 163 22.39 -7.69 -9.95
CA ILE A 163 22.17 -8.67 -8.89
C ILE A 163 21.45 -9.88 -9.50
N ARG A 164 22.00 -11.07 -9.28
CA ARG A 164 21.45 -12.32 -9.77
C ARG A 164 20.66 -13.09 -8.70
N ARG A 165 21.00 -12.86 -7.43
CA ARG A 165 20.37 -13.51 -6.28
C ARG A 165 20.31 -12.58 -5.09
N VAL A 166 19.18 -12.60 -4.38
CA VAL A 166 18.97 -11.96 -3.09
C VAL A 166 18.65 -13.04 -2.08
N VAL A 167 19.31 -12.99 -0.93
CA VAL A 167 18.95 -13.75 0.27
C VAL A 167 18.74 -12.74 1.38
N ALA A 168 17.56 -12.72 1.98
CA ALA A 168 17.20 -11.73 3.00
C ALA A 168 16.44 -12.38 4.17
N ALA A 169 16.55 -11.77 5.32
CA ALA A 169 15.68 -12.01 6.48
C ALA A 169 15.14 -10.68 6.97
N THR A 170 13.88 -10.64 7.41
CA THR A 170 13.23 -9.44 7.89
C THR A 170 12.82 -9.56 9.35
N TYR A 171 12.73 -8.41 10.01
CA TYR A 171 12.06 -8.24 11.28
C TYR A 171 10.98 -7.18 11.08
N GLN A 172 9.70 -7.60 11.03
CA GLN A 172 8.60 -6.73 10.67
C GLN A 172 7.83 -6.26 11.90
N ALA A 173 7.47 -4.97 11.91
CA ALA A 173 6.77 -4.37 13.02
C ALA A 173 5.27 -4.72 13.01
N ALA A 174 4.63 -4.73 14.18
CA ALA A 174 3.19 -4.93 14.34
C ALA A 174 2.35 -3.92 13.55
N SER A 175 2.90 -2.74 13.25
CA SER A 175 2.19 -1.69 12.48
C SER A 175 1.75 -2.13 11.09
N GLY A 176 2.45 -3.09 10.47
CA GLY A 176 2.04 -3.70 9.19
C GLY A 176 0.70 -4.42 9.26
N ALA A 177 0.34 -4.96 10.41
CA ALA A 177 -0.96 -5.59 10.68
C ALA A 177 -2.04 -4.59 11.19
N GLY A 178 -1.72 -3.29 11.26
CA GLY A 178 -2.65 -2.21 11.58
C GLY A 178 -2.78 -1.86 13.05
N ALA A 179 -3.68 -0.92 13.35
CA ALA A 179 -3.82 -0.34 14.69
C ALA A 179 -4.15 -1.37 15.78
N ALA A 180 -4.95 -2.38 15.47
CA ALA A 180 -5.32 -3.42 16.43
C ALA A 180 -4.11 -4.26 16.86
N ALA A 181 -3.19 -4.60 15.94
CA ALA A 181 -1.97 -5.33 16.25
C ALA A 181 -0.98 -4.47 17.06
N MET A 182 -0.91 -3.18 16.78
CA MET A 182 -0.10 -2.24 17.57
C MET A 182 -0.60 -2.15 19.02
N GLU A 183 -1.92 -2.08 19.20
CA GLU A 183 -2.52 -2.04 20.55
C GLU A 183 -2.32 -3.38 21.28
N GLU A 184 -2.46 -4.52 20.57
CA GLU A 184 -2.17 -5.83 21.14
C GLU A 184 -0.71 -5.96 21.56
N LEU A 185 0.25 -5.46 20.75
CA LEU A 185 1.66 -5.40 21.13
C LEU A 185 1.87 -4.58 22.42
N ARG A 186 1.23 -3.41 22.51
CA ARG A 186 1.30 -2.57 23.72
C ARG A 186 0.80 -3.33 24.95
N ALA A 187 -0.41 -3.91 24.85
CA ALA A 187 -1.03 -4.64 25.94
C ALA A 187 -0.24 -5.90 26.34
N SER A 188 0.31 -6.64 25.37
CA SER A 188 1.14 -7.81 25.65
C SER A 188 2.47 -7.43 26.32
N THR A 189 3.04 -6.29 25.97
CA THR A 189 4.28 -5.76 26.60
C THR A 189 4.00 -5.37 28.05
N GLU A 190 2.91 -4.67 28.31
CA GLU A 190 2.51 -4.30 29.69
C GLU A 190 2.23 -5.56 30.56
N ALA A 191 1.57 -6.56 29.97
CA ALA A 191 1.32 -7.82 30.70
C ALA A 191 2.62 -8.57 31.00
N TYR A 192 3.53 -8.65 30.04
CA TYR A 192 4.84 -9.28 30.19
C TYR A 192 5.65 -8.61 31.32
N LEU A 193 5.76 -7.28 31.30
CA LEU A 193 6.51 -6.52 32.31
C LEU A 193 5.87 -6.64 33.72
N ALA A 194 4.55 -6.81 33.78
CA ALA A 194 3.82 -7.02 35.03
C ALA A 194 3.75 -8.51 35.48
N ASN A 195 4.44 -9.40 34.74
CA ASN A 195 4.39 -10.86 34.98
C ASN A 195 2.96 -11.42 35.02
N ARG A 196 2.09 -10.95 34.11
CA ARG A 196 0.70 -11.37 33.95
C ARG A 196 0.54 -12.22 32.70
N PRO A 197 -0.34 -13.24 32.71
CA PRO A 197 -0.67 -14.00 31.51
C PRO A 197 -1.30 -13.06 30.44
N PHE A 198 -1.04 -13.35 29.18
CA PHE A 198 -1.63 -12.63 28.03
C PHE A 198 -2.00 -13.62 26.93
N GLU A 199 -3.23 -13.50 26.43
CA GLU A 199 -3.72 -14.27 25.30
C GLU A 199 -3.89 -13.35 24.08
N PRO A 200 -3.16 -13.59 22.97
CA PRO A 200 -3.27 -12.81 21.75
C PRO A 200 -4.66 -13.07 21.09
N ARG A 201 -5.20 -12.04 20.43
CA ARG A 201 -6.50 -12.09 19.74
C ARG A 201 -6.39 -11.63 18.28
N VAL A 202 -5.40 -10.83 17.96
CA VAL A 202 -5.16 -10.25 16.64
C VAL A 202 -4.05 -11.02 15.92
N LEU A 203 -2.98 -11.31 16.63
CA LEU A 203 -1.82 -12.04 16.12
C LEU A 203 -1.85 -13.51 16.60
N PRO A 204 -1.22 -14.44 15.85
CA PRO A 204 -1.28 -15.86 16.19
C PRO A 204 -0.50 -16.22 17.46
N HIS A 205 0.43 -15.37 17.88
CA HIS A 205 1.29 -15.58 19.04
C HIS A 205 1.48 -14.27 19.81
N PRO A 206 1.83 -14.31 21.12
CA PRO A 206 2.24 -13.12 21.85
C PRO A 206 3.40 -12.44 21.13
N TYR A 207 3.28 -11.16 20.84
CA TYR A 207 4.26 -10.43 20.06
C TYR A 207 5.42 -9.90 20.89
N ALA A 208 5.13 -9.48 22.14
CA ALA A 208 6.14 -8.91 23.02
C ALA A 208 7.30 -9.88 23.28
N PHE A 209 8.52 -9.44 22.99
CA PHE A 209 9.78 -10.20 23.17
C PHE A 209 9.81 -11.55 22.45
N ASN A 210 9.09 -11.67 21.34
CA ASN A 210 8.96 -12.89 20.57
C ASN A 210 9.29 -12.65 19.09
N VAL A 211 9.64 -13.72 18.38
CA VAL A 211 9.83 -13.77 16.93
C VAL A 211 9.11 -14.99 16.41
N PHE A 212 8.29 -14.82 15.38
CA PHE A 212 7.58 -15.90 14.71
C PHE A 212 7.46 -15.62 13.22
N SER A 213 7.23 -16.68 12.42
CA SER A 213 7.01 -16.54 10.99
C SER A 213 5.82 -15.63 10.71
N HIS A 214 5.90 -14.83 9.67
CA HIS A 214 4.79 -13.97 9.26
C HIS A 214 3.49 -14.77 9.14
N ASN A 215 2.38 -14.21 9.61
CA ASN A 215 1.09 -14.88 9.79
C ASN A 215 0.29 -15.14 8.49
N ASP A 216 0.83 -14.84 7.32
CA ASP A 216 0.23 -15.24 6.05
C ASP A 216 0.29 -16.76 5.86
N LYS A 217 -0.64 -17.28 5.07
CA LYS A 217 -0.69 -18.71 4.77
C LYS A 217 0.61 -19.19 4.12
N VAL A 218 1.09 -20.35 4.57
CA VAL A 218 2.22 -21.03 3.94
C VAL A 218 1.74 -21.81 2.71
N ASP A 219 2.39 -21.59 1.59
CA ASP A 219 2.26 -22.43 0.40
C ASP A 219 3.03 -23.70 0.62
N LEU A 220 2.33 -24.85 0.65
CA LEU A 220 2.93 -26.15 0.98
C LEU A 220 3.87 -26.69 -0.11
N GLU A 221 3.78 -26.18 -1.33
CA GLU A 221 4.65 -26.57 -2.43
C GLU A 221 6.02 -25.89 -2.32
N SER A 222 6.04 -24.59 -2.14
CA SER A 222 7.27 -23.80 -2.03
C SER A 222 7.84 -23.72 -0.61
N GLY A 223 7.02 -23.98 0.41
CA GLY A 223 7.36 -23.80 1.81
C GLY A 223 7.41 -22.32 2.24
N ALA A 224 7.09 -21.37 1.35
CA ALA A 224 7.11 -19.94 1.63
C ALA A 224 5.75 -19.44 2.12
N ASN A 225 5.73 -18.48 3.01
CA ASN A 225 4.49 -17.81 3.38
C ASN A 225 4.08 -16.75 2.34
N GLY A 226 2.84 -16.29 2.40
CA GLY A 226 2.29 -15.35 1.43
C GLY A 226 3.04 -14.00 1.38
N GLU A 227 3.61 -13.55 2.49
CA GLU A 227 4.42 -12.32 2.54
C GLU A 227 5.73 -12.50 1.76
N GLU A 228 6.43 -13.59 1.95
CA GLU A 228 7.67 -13.94 1.25
C GLU A 228 7.45 -14.03 -0.27
N ILE A 229 6.34 -14.65 -0.67
CA ILE A 229 5.95 -14.74 -2.10
C ILE A 229 5.67 -13.36 -2.68
N LYS A 230 4.93 -12.49 -1.97
CA LYS A 230 4.65 -11.11 -2.40
C LYS A 230 5.94 -10.34 -2.60
N VAL A 231 6.81 -10.32 -1.59
CA VAL A 231 8.08 -9.58 -1.65
C VAL A 231 8.92 -10.04 -2.83
N ALA A 232 9.08 -11.35 -3.02
CA ALA A 232 9.86 -11.89 -4.12
C ALA A 232 9.32 -11.48 -5.51
N ARG A 233 7.98 -11.49 -5.70
CA ARG A 233 7.34 -11.08 -6.95
C ARG A 233 7.44 -9.57 -7.20
N GLU A 234 7.22 -8.78 -6.16
CA GLU A 234 7.25 -7.31 -6.23
C GLU A 234 8.66 -6.79 -6.51
N LEU A 235 9.70 -7.36 -5.88
CA LEU A 235 11.11 -7.04 -6.18
C LEU A 235 11.41 -7.21 -7.68
N LYS A 236 11.00 -8.33 -8.27
CA LYS A 236 11.21 -8.61 -9.70
C LYS A 236 10.50 -7.58 -10.58
N LYS A 237 9.26 -7.22 -10.26
CA LYS A 237 8.47 -6.25 -11.02
C LYS A 237 9.04 -4.83 -10.91
N ILE A 238 9.34 -4.37 -9.71
CA ILE A 238 9.86 -3.01 -9.46
C ILE A 238 11.23 -2.81 -10.12
N MET A 239 12.12 -3.79 -9.99
CA MET A 239 13.47 -3.72 -10.55
C MET A 239 13.55 -4.11 -12.04
N ALA A 240 12.44 -4.47 -12.67
CA ALA A 240 12.39 -5.01 -14.04
C ALA A 240 13.40 -6.19 -14.23
N ALA A 241 13.49 -7.07 -13.24
CA ALA A 241 14.45 -8.17 -13.18
C ALA A 241 13.73 -9.52 -13.01
N PRO A 242 13.07 -10.05 -14.05
CA PRO A 242 12.27 -11.27 -13.96
C PRO A 242 13.09 -12.49 -13.53
N ASP A 243 14.36 -12.54 -13.91
CA ASP A 243 15.28 -13.66 -13.61
C ASP A 243 15.93 -13.54 -12.22
N LEU A 244 15.62 -12.50 -11.44
CA LEU A 244 16.16 -12.34 -10.10
C LEU A 244 15.70 -13.49 -9.20
N ARG A 245 16.66 -14.22 -8.63
CA ARG A 245 16.36 -15.26 -7.65
C ARG A 245 16.26 -14.62 -6.27
N VAL A 246 15.12 -14.82 -5.60
CA VAL A 246 14.87 -14.24 -4.28
C VAL A 246 14.54 -15.38 -3.31
N ALA A 247 15.29 -15.46 -2.24
CA ALA A 247 14.98 -16.25 -1.04
C ALA A 247 14.87 -15.26 0.12
N ILE A 248 13.72 -15.23 0.77
CA ILE A 248 13.46 -14.29 1.86
C ILE A 248 12.72 -15.01 2.97
N THR A 249 13.09 -14.72 4.22
CA THR A 249 12.39 -15.18 5.42
C THR A 249 11.79 -13.97 6.11
N CYS A 250 10.47 -13.96 6.28
CA CYS A 250 9.72 -12.87 6.89
C CYS A 250 9.24 -13.26 8.31
N VAL A 251 9.68 -12.50 9.31
CA VAL A 251 9.30 -12.66 10.72
C VAL A 251 8.87 -11.35 11.35
#